data_c94168d4bc96795884d509b4bd138e2e
#
_entry.id   c94168d4bc96795884d509b4bd138e2e
#
_cell.length_a   1.000
_cell.length_b   1.000
_cell.length_c   1.000
_cell.angle_alpha   90.00
_cell.angle_beta   90.00
_cell.angle_gamma   90.00
#
_symmetry.space_group_name_H-M   'P 1'
#
loop_
_entity.id
_entity.type
_entity.pdbx_description
1 polymer ?
#
loop_
_entity_poly.entity_id
_entity_poly.type
_entity_poly.pdbx_seq_one_letter_code
_entity_poly.pdbx_strand_id
1 'polypeptide(L)'
;ADLLAGPQVLHLHALGVVARKLGKAGGLSLTLRDPDEKPVSSASIDFTLGDSTVRGYPDQDGKLELGLPPGSWKVSVSDHGRARLELSLEVEDGKSIRRELAMDRQSGVRFSVTKQDGSSTPCKVQFIGVEGTPSPNLGPGDRAHGCKDQYHSEKGNFSVALDPGKYKLILTRGIEHDHVEKTITVPKGQYVEVKSALKRSVKTPGWVSTDFHNHSTPSGDNVCGTADRLINLAAEHIEFAPTTEHNRIIDWTPYIERLGLQGEISTIPGMELTGSGPHLNAFPLTPKHHHQDNGAPQWVKDPRINALNLRNHPGHHPSGWVHINHPDMIENFVDR
;
A
#
# COMPACT_ATOMS: atom_id res chain seq x y z
N ALA A 1 -17.28 27.39 -9.92
CA ALA A 1 -16.49 27.38 -11.17
C ALA A 1 -15.03 27.02 -10.90
N ASP A 2 -14.50 27.32 -9.73
CA ASP A 2 -13.07 27.13 -9.41
C ASP A 2 -12.67 25.71 -8.98
N LEU A 3 -13.62 24.79 -8.86
CA LEU A 3 -13.36 23.38 -8.55
C LEU A 3 -12.76 22.57 -9.73
N LEU A 4 -12.67 23.19 -10.91
CA LEU A 4 -12.18 22.55 -12.14
C LEU A 4 -10.85 23.15 -12.66
N ALA A 5 -10.23 24.07 -11.92
CA ALA A 5 -8.99 24.71 -12.33
C ALA A 5 -7.78 24.00 -11.69
N GLY A 6 -7.13 23.12 -12.44
CA GLY A 6 -5.87 22.47 -12.11
C GLY A 6 -5.86 20.97 -12.44
N PRO A 7 -4.68 20.32 -12.55
CA PRO A 7 -4.58 18.88 -12.81
C PRO A 7 -4.93 18.11 -11.53
N GLN A 8 -6.21 18.00 -11.23
CA GLN A 8 -6.71 17.23 -10.08
C GLN A 8 -7.46 15.99 -10.58
N VAL A 9 -7.07 14.83 -10.08
CA VAL A 9 -7.85 13.60 -10.24
C VAL A 9 -9.06 13.73 -9.31
N LEU A 10 -10.20 14.13 -9.85
CA LEU A 10 -11.47 14.17 -9.13
C LEU A 10 -12.16 12.82 -9.20
N HIS A 11 -12.76 12.37 -8.11
CA HIS A 11 -13.59 11.16 -8.11
C HIS A 11 -14.78 11.36 -9.06
N LEU A 12 -14.91 10.51 -10.08
CA LEU A 12 -15.94 10.60 -11.12
C LEU A 12 -17.37 10.61 -10.58
N HIS A 13 -17.60 9.96 -9.43
CA HIS A 13 -18.92 10.00 -8.79
C HIS A 13 -19.32 11.44 -8.41
N ALA A 14 -18.38 12.21 -7.87
CA ALA A 14 -18.62 13.62 -7.53
C ALA A 14 -18.90 14.46 -8.78
N LEU A 15 -18.18 14.24 -9.89
CA LEU A 15 -18.40 14.92 -11.16
C LEU A 15 -19.77 14.61 -11.77
N GLY A 16 -20.21 13.35 -11.73
CA GLY A 16 -21.52 12.96 -12.19
C GLY A 16 -22.65 13.58 -11.37
N VAL A 17 -22.45 13.77 -10.06
CA VAL A 17 -23.42 14.48 -9.18
C VAL A 17 -23.43 15.98 -9.49
N VAL A 18 -22.27 16.60 -9.67
CA VAL A 18 -22.18 18.03 -10.02
C VAL A 18 -22.78 18.29 -11.40
N ALA A 19 -22.43 17.50 -12.42
CA ALA A 19 -22.97 17.66 -13.76
C ALA A 19 -24.50 17.49 -13.78
N ARG A 20 -25.05 16.51 -13.06
CA ARG A 20 -26.52 16.35 -12.93
C ARG A 20 -27.19 17.53 -12.23
N LYS A 21 -26.57 18.08 -11.19
CA LYS A 21 -27.10 19.27 -10.50
C LYS A 21 -27.04 20.55 -11.36
N LEU A 22 -26.06 20.65 -12.23
CA LEU A 22 -25.94 21.75 -13.18
C LEU A 22 -26.82 21.59 -14.42
N GLY A 23 -27.52 20.44 -14.56
CA GLY A 23 -28.45 20.17 -15.66
C GLY A 23 -27.78 20.00 -17.03
N LYS A 24 -26.48 19.69 -17.06
CA LYS A 24 -25.70 19.48 -18.30
C LYS A 24 -24.83 18.24 -18.15
N ALA A 25 -25.38 17.06 -18.40
CA ALA A 25 -24.65 15.81 -18.38
C ALA A 25 -25.23 14.76 -19.33
N GLY A 26 -24.34 14.07 -20.03
CA GLY A 26 -24.66 12.80 -20.67
C GLY A 26 -24.33 11.63 -19.75
N GLY A 27 -25.12 10.56 -19.81
CA GLY A 27 -24.86 9.31 -19.11
C GLY A 27 -23.84 8.47 -19.85
N LEU A 28 -22.94 7.81 -19.13
CA LEU A 28 -21.99 6.85 -19.69
C LEU A 28 -22.06 5.55 -18.89
N SER A 29 -22.17 4.41 -19.60
CA SER A 29 -22.08 3.06 -19.05
C SER A 29 -21.02 2.30 -19.85
N LEU A 30 -19.92 1.96 -19.19
CA LEU A 30 -18.84 1.15 -19.75
C LEU A 30 -18.86 -0.24 -19.12
N THR A 31 -18.57 -1.27 -19.92
CA THR A 31 -18.33 -2.63 -19.44
C THR A 31 -17.02 -3.13 -20.03
N LEU A 32 -16.08 -3.56 -19.18
CA LEU A 32 -14.77 -4.05 -19.58
C LEU A 32 -14.73 -5.57 -19.43
N ARG A 33 -14.35 -6.26 -20.52
CA ARG A 33 -14.20 -7.72 -20.55
C ARG A 33 -12.92 -8.14 -21.24
N ASP A 34 -12.39 -9.28 -20.80
CA ASP A 34 -11.30 -9.95 -21.50
C ASP A 34 -11.85 -10.94 -22.58
N PRO A 35 -10.98 -11.58 -23.39
CA PRO A 35 -11.44 -12.52 -24.41
C PRO A 35 -12.12 -13.79 -23.88
N ASP A 36 -12.07 -14.05 -22.59
CA ASP A 36 -12.77 -15.16 -21.94
C ASP A 36 -14.07 -14.69 -21.26
N GLU A 37 -14.60 -13.50 -21.64
CA GLU A 37 -15.79 -12.85 -21.09
C GLU A 37 -15.70 -12.55 -19.59
N LYS A 38 -14.48 -12.58 -19.00
CA LYS A 38 -14.28 -12.26 -17.61
C LYS A 38 -14.28 -10.73 -17.41
N PRO A 39 -14.90 -10.23 -16.32
CA PRO A 39 -14.87 -8.80 -16.02
C PRO A 39 -13.44 -8.33 -15.73
N VAL A 40 -13.08 -7.14 -16.23
CA VAL A 40 -11.82 -6.48 -15.94
C VAL A 40 -12.11 -5.37 -14.93
N SER A 41 -11.94 -5.68 -13.65
CA SER A 41 -12.21 -4.78 -12.50
C SER A 41 -10.97 -4.07 -11.97
N SER A 42 -9.76 -4.48 -12.40
CA SER A 42 -8.48 -3.91 -11.97
C SER A 42 -8.05 -2.68 -12.76
N ALA A 43 -8.73 -2.39 -13.87
CA ALA A 43 -8.37 -1.28 -14.74
C ALA A 43 -8.63 0.09 -14.10
N SER A 44 -7.83 1.08 -14.49
CA SER A 44 -8.13 2.50 -14.31
C SER A 44 -8.52 3.13 -15.65
N ILE A 45 -9.48 4.04 -15.64
CA ILE A 45 -10.00 4.70 -16.84
C ILE A 45 -9.84 6.21 -16.66
N ASP A 46 -8.99 6.81 -17.46
CA ASP A 46 -8.80 8.27 -17.52
C ASP A 46 -9.68 8.87 -18.62
N PHE A 47 -10.48 9.85 -18.25
CA PHE A 47 -11.30 10.64 -19.14
C PHE A 47 -10.74 12.06 -19.20
N THR A 48 -10.32 12.51 -20.38
CA THR A 48 -9.70 13.82 -20.57
C THR A 48 -10.53 14.70 -21.50
N LEU A 49 -10.87 15.92 -21.05
CA LEU A 49 -11.52 16.95 -21.84
C LEU A 49 -10.72 18.25 -21.69
N GLY A 50 -10.10 18.74 -22.77
CA GLY A 50 -9.15 19.85 -22.70
C GLY A 50 -7.99 19.52 -21.77
N ASP A 51 -7.74 20.38 -20.78
CA ASP A 51 -6.67 20.21 -19.78
C ASP A 51 -7.10 19.46 -18.52
N SER A 52 -8.36 19.02 -18.47
CA SER A 52 -8.92 18.34 -17.29
C SER A 52 -8.98 16.83 -17.50
N THR A 53 -8.46 16.07 -16.54
CA THR A 53 -8.53 14.60 -16.52
C THR A 53 -9.23 14.13 -15.25
N VAL A 54 -10.16 13.21 -15.40
CA VAL A 54 -10.83 12.53 -14.30
C VAL A 54 -10.65 11.03 -14.44
N ARG A 55 -10.46 10.33 -13.30
CA ARG A 55 -10.22 8.89 -13.27
C ARG A 55 -11.37 8.15 -12.63
N GLY A 56 -11.76 7.04 -13.24
CA GLY A 56 -12.74 6.09 -12.73
C GLY A 56 -12.18 4.68 -12.65
N TYR A 57 -12.89 3.86 -11.88
CA TYR A 57 -12.57 2.45 -11.68
C TYR A 57 -13.82 1.61 -11.89
N PRO A 58 -13.75 0.53 -12.68
CA PRO A 58 -14.86 -0.40 -12.81
C PRO A 58 -15.17 -1.08 -11.47
N ASP A 59 -16.40 -1.52 -11.31
CA ASP A 59 -16.82 -2.40 -10.22
C ASP A 59 -16.35 -3.85 -10.43
N GLN A 60 -16.77 -4.75 -9.53
CA GLN A 60 -16.42 -6.18 -9.59
C GLN A 60 -16.92 -6.88 -10.86
N ASP A 61 -17.97 -6.36 -11.47
CA ASP A 61 -18.54 -6.86 -12.72
C ASP A 61 -17.88 -6.24 -13.97
N GLY A 62 -16.83 -5.42 -13.78
CA GLY A 62 -16.15 -4.70 -14.85
C GLY A 62 -16.94 -3.50 -15.38
N LYS A 63 -17.93 -2.98 -14.62
CA LYS A 63 -18.81 -1.90 -15.05
C LYS A 63 -18.41 -0.58 -14.41
N LEU A 64 -18.54 0.48 -15.18
CA LEU A 64 -18.43 1.86 -14.72
C LEU A 64 -19.59 2.69 -15.22
N GLU A 65 -20.36 3.27 -14.31
CA GLU A 65 -21.47 4.18 -14.64
C GLU A 65 -21.19 5.58 -14.09
N LEU A 66 -21.32 6.59 -14.94
CA LEU A 66 -21.05 7.97 -14.56
C LEU A 66 -21.77 8.97 -15.46
N GLY A 67 -21.86 10.23 -15.01
CA GLY A 67 -22.27 11.36 -15.83
C GLY A 67 -21.07 12.23 -16.17
N LEU A 68 -20.96 12.61 -17.45
CA LEU A 68 -19.92 13.52 -17.91
C LEU A 68 -20.54 14.77 -18.54
N PRO A 69 -19.92 15.94 -18.39
CA PRO A 69 -20.27 17.13 -19.20
C PRO A 69 -20.23 16.83 -20.69
N PRO A 70 -21.09 17.50 -21.51
CA PRO A 70 -21.04 17.38 -22.96
C PRO A 70 -19.67 17.76 -23.53
N GLY A 71 -19.20 17.01 -24.51
CA GLY A 71 -17.92 17.27 -25.19
C GLY A 71 -17.28 16.00 -25.75
N SER A 72 -16.16 16.21 -26.45
CA SER A 72 -15.32 15.15 -27.03
C SER A 72 -14.27 14.71 -26.03
N TRP A 73 -14.50 13.58 -25.39
CA TRP A 73 -13.65 13.01 -24.34
C TRP A 73 -12.63 12.02 -24.92
N LYS A 74 -11.36 12.20 -24.60
CA LYS A 74 -10.34 11.17 -24.80
C LYS A 74 -10.40 10.23 -23.62
N VAL A 75 -10.48 8.93 -23.88
CA VAL A 75 -10.56 7.88 -22.86
C VAL A 75 -9.37 6.96 -22.98
N SER A 76 -8.65 6.78 -21.89
CA SER A 76 -7.50 5.88 -21.80
C SER A 76 -7.74 4.85 -20.70
N VAL A 77 -7.80 3.57 -21.09
CA VAL A 77 -7.95 2.46 -20.15
C VAL A 77 -6.60 1.79 -19.94
N SER A 78 -6.19 1.69 -18.70
CA SER A 78 -4.91 1.10 -18.30
C SER A 78 -5.13 0.00 -17.26
N ASP A 79 -4.49 -1.14 -17.45
CA ASP A 79 -4.44 -2.23 -16.49
C ASP A 79 -3.07 -2.92 -16.60
N HIS A 80 -2.47 -3.26 -15.48
CA HIS A 80 -1.18 -3.95 -15.50
C HIS A 80 -1.29 -5.29 -16.23
N GLY A 81 -0.30 -5.61 -17.05
CA GLY A 81 -0.25 -6.85 -17.83
C GLY A 81 -1.16 -6.87 -19.04
N ARG A 82 -1.80 -5.74 -19.39
CA ARG A 82 -2.65 -5.60 -20.58
C ARG A 82 -2.21 -4.41 -21.43
N ALA A 83 -2.40 -4.49 -22.72
CA ALA A 83 -2.18 -3.33 -23.58
C ALA A 83 -3.15 -2.20 -23.20
N ARG A 84 -2.65 -0.96 -23.20
CA ARG A 84 -3.46 0.23 -23.00
C ARG A 84 -4.47 0.36 -24.16
N LEU A 85 -5.72 0.65 -23.81
CA LEU A 85 -6.77 0.93 -24.79
C LEU A 85 -7.07 2.44 -24.79
N GLU A 86 -7.07 3.04 -25.99
CA GLU A 86 -7.42 4.46 -26.16
C GLU A 86 -8.57 4.60 -27.15
N LEU A 87 -9.53 5.46 -26.80
CA LEU A 87 -10.69 5.78 -27.64
C LEU A 87 -11.18 7.20 -27.39
N SER A 88 -12.08 7.68 -28.24
CA SER A 88 -12.79 8.93 -28.05
C SER A 88 -14.28 8.70 -27.88
N LEU A 89 -14.92 9.51 -27.03
CA LEU A 89 -16.34 9.47 -26.76
C LEU A 89 -16.94 10.87 -26.92
N GLU A 90 -17.96 11.00 -27.76
CA GLU A 90 -18.78 12.21 -27.86
C GLU A 90 -19.91 12.13 -26.85
N VAL A 91 -19.88 12.99 -25.83
CA VAL A 91 -20.92 13.08 -24.80
C VAL A 91 -21.85 14.24 -25.14
N GLU A 92 -23.15 13.95 -25.28
CA GLU A 92 -24.18 14.94 -25.53
C GLU A 92 -25.08 15.09 -24.28
N ASP A 93 -25.59 16.31 -24.08
CA ASP A 93 -26.48 16.61 -22.97
C ASP A 93 -27.75 15.76 -23.02
N GLY A 94 -28.09 15.15 -21.87
CA GLY A 94 -29.27 14.31 -21.70
C GLY A 94 -29.25 12.97 -22.44
N LYS A 95 -28.20 12.66 -23.22
CA LYS A 95 -28.05 11.36 -23.90
C LYS A 95 -27.26 10.37 -23.08
N SER A 96 -27.53 9.09 -23.29
CA SER A 96 -26.80 7.97 -22.64
C SER A 96 -26.01 7.20 -23.67
N ILE A 97 -24.74 6.96 -23.34
CA ILE A 97 -23.81 6.14 -24.13
C ILE A 97 -23.58 4.83 -23.37
N ARG A 98 -23.71 3.70 -24.10
CA ARG A 98 -23.29 2.39 -23.58
C ARG A 98 -22.20 1.83 -24.47
N ARG A 99 -21.09 1.38 -23.89
CA ARG A 99 -19.97 0.76 -24.60
C ARG A 99 -19.47 -0.46 -23.84
N GLU A 100 -19.19 -1.50 -24.60
CA GLU A 100 -18.40 -2.63 -24.15
C GLU A 100 -16.98 -2.48 -24.72
N LEU A 101 -15.98 -2.66 -23.83
CA LEU A 101 -14.57 -2.50 -24.15
C LEU A 101 -13.87 -3.85 -23.98
N ALA A 102 -13.35 -4.38 -25.09
CA ALA A 102 -12.57 -5.60 -25.09
C ALA A 102 -11.13 -5.29 -24.68
N MET A 103 -10.67 -5.88 -23.58
CA MET A 103 -9.30 -5.80 -23.12
C MET A 103 -8.53 -7.08 -23.50
N ASP A 104 -7.21 -7.01 -23.66
CA ASP A 104 -6.37 -8.21 -23.85
C ASP A 104 -6.45 -9.14 -22.62
N ARG A 105 -6.07 -10.42 -22.80
CA ARG A 105 -5.77 -11.30 -21.67
C ARG A 105 -4.62 -10.71 -20.84
N GLN A 106 -4.72 -10.82 -19.52
CA GLN A 106 -3.70 -10.33 -18.62
C GLN A 106 -2.44 -11.19 -18.65
N SER A 107 -1.30 -10.53 -18.69
CA SER A 107 0.03 -11.12 -18.55
C SER A 107 0.53 -10.97 -17.13
N GLY A 108 1.43 -11.82 -16.66
CA GLY A 108 1.98 -11.66 -15.33
C GLY A 108 2.81 -12.85 -14.84
N VAL A 109 3.01 -12.89 -13.54
CA VAL A 109 3.78 -13.93 -12.85
C VAL A 109 2.99 -14.47 -11.67
N ARG A 110 2.98 -15.78 -11.48
CA ARG A 110 2.49 -16.44 -10.25
C ARG A 110 3.68 -16.94 -9.47
N PHE A 111 3.71 -16.60 -8.20
CA PHE A 111 4.79 -16.95 -7.28
C PHE A 111 4.35 -18.05 -6.32
N SER A 112 5.27 -18.97 -6.03
CA SER A 112 5.22 -19.89 -4.91
C SER A 112 6.59 -19.84 -4.23
N VAL A 113 6.70 -18.99 -3.19
CA VAL A 113 7.92 -18.75 -2.41
C VAL A 113 7.78 -19.40 -1.06
N THR A 114 8.76 -20.21 -0.68
CA THR A 114 8.72 -21.02 0.55
C THR A 114 10.00 -20.82 1.37
N LYS A 115 9.96 -21.27 2.63
CA LYS A 115 11.15 -21.59 3.41
C LYS A 115 11.79 -22.89 2.86
N GLN A 116 12.97 -23.27 3.35
CA GLN A 116 13.64 -24.51 2.92
C GLN A 116 12.86 -25.79 3.26
N ASP A 117 12.04 -25.75 4.31
CA ASP A 117 11.17 -26.86 4.72
C ASP A 117 9.89 -26.98 3.87
N GLY A 118 9.71 -26.11 2.90
CA GLY A 118 8.53 -26.06 2.03
C GLY A 118 7.35 -25.27 2.59
N SER A 119 7.43 -24.77 3.83
CA SER A 119 6.38 -23.93 4.41
C SER A 119 6.30 -22.57 3.71
N SER A 120 5.09 -22.03 3.59
CA SER A 120 4.81 -20.72 3.06
C SER A 120 5.52 -19.63 3.89
N THR A 121 5.89 -18.51 3.25
CA THR A 121 6.66 -17.46 3.94
C THR A 121 6.38 -16.08 3.37
N PRO A 122 6.28 -15.04 4.23
CA PRO A 122 6.33 -13.67 3.76
C PRO A 122 7.62 -13.42 2.98
N CYS A 123 7.54 -12.58 1.94
CA CYS A 123 8.70 -12.25 1.12
C CYS A 123 8.46 -10.98 0.31
N LYS A 124 9.55 -10.45 -0.24
CA LYS A 124 9.54 -9.35 -1.20
C LYS A 124 10.09 -9.81 -2.54
N VAL A 125 9.53 -9.33 -3.63
CA VAL A 125 10.11 -9.44 -4.97
C VAL A 125 10.28 -8.06 -5.59
N GLN A 126 11.45 -7.81 -6.17
CA GLN A 126 11.72 -6.65 -7.00
C GLN A 126 11.77 -7.08 -8.47
N PHE A 127 11.22 -6.25 -9.35
CA PHE A 127 11.15 -6.47 -10.79
C PHE A 127 12.00 -5.44 -11.51
N ILE A 128 13.09 -5.87 -12.12
CA ILE A 128 13.97 -5.02 -12.92
C ILE A 128 13.80 -5.39 -14.39
N GLY A 129 13.30 -4.45 -15.19
CA GLY A 129 13.19 -4.66 -16.62
C GLY A 129 14.58 -4.76 -17.26
N VAL A 130 14.76 -5.70 -18.19
CA VAL A 130 16.03 -5.93 -18.91
C VAL A 130 15.77 -6.07 -20.40
N GLU A 131 16.82 -5.93 -21.19
CA GLU A 131 16.79 -6.07 -22.67
C GLU A 131 15.69 -5.19 -23.32
N GLY A 132 15.63 -3.91 -22.90
CA GLY A 132 14.67 -2.95 -23.45
C GLY A 132 13.30 -2.95 -22.78
N THR A 133 13.01 -3.87 -21.86
CA THR A 133 11.80 -3.85 -21.05
C THR A 133 11.96 -2.81 -19.93
N PRO A 134 11.01 -1.88 -19.73
CA PRO A 134 11.06 -0.97 -18.58
C PRO A 134 10.76 -1.72 -17.28
N SER A 135 11.34 -1.25 -16.17
CA SER A 135 10.90 -1.71 -14.84
C SER A 135 9.45 -1.26 -14.60
N PRO A 136 8.60 -2.11 -13.99
CA PRO A 136 7.20 -1.77 -13.80
C PRO A 136 7.03 -0.69 -12.73
N ASN A 137 5.94 0.04 -12.80
CA ASN A 137 5.44 0.85 -11.70
C ASN A 137 4.11 0.26 -11.23
N LEU A 138 4.16 -0.61 -10.24
CA LEU A 138 3.01 -1.38 -9.73
C LEU A 138 2.11 -0.55 -8.80
N GLY A 139 2.52 0.66 -8.44
CA GLY A 139 1.74 1.54 -7.59
C GLY A 139 2.58 2.52 -6.78
N PRO A 140 1.93 3.30 -5.91
CA PRO A 140 2.60 4.26 -5.04
C PRO A 140 3.52 3.58 -4.02
N GLY A 141 4.47 4.35 -3.48
CA GLY A 141 5.54 3.85 -2.60
C GLY A 141 5.13 3.46 -1.18
N ASP A 142 3.86 3.60 -0.86
CA ASP A 142 3.26 3.41 0.47
C ASP A 142 2.41 2.13 0.60
N ARG A 143 2.51 1.21 -0.36
CA ARG A 143 1.79 -0.06 -0.37
C ARG A 143 2.73 -1.25 -0.23
N ALA A 144 2.21 -2.36 0.30
CA ALA A 144 2.88 -3.65 0.26
C ALA A 144 2.65 -4.34 -1.09
N HIS A 145 1.39 -4.48 -1.48
CA HIS A 145 0.99 -5.11 -2.73
C HIS A 145 1.12 -4.14 -3.90
N GLY A 146 2.34 -4.00 -4.44
CA GLY A 146 2.64 -3.13 -5.56
C GLY A 146 3.15 -1.74 -5.15
N CYS A 147 4.41 -1.68 -4.75
CA CYS A 147 5.15 -0.47 -4.39
C CYS A 147 6.21 -0.20 -5.46
N LYS A 148 5.96 0.73 -6.40
CA LYS A 148 6.86 0.99 -7.53
C LYS A 148 7.20 -0.30 -8.28
N ASP A 149 8.47 -0.71 -8.29
CA ASP A 149 8.97 -1.94 -8.92
C ASP A 149 8.99 -3.16 -7.97
N GLN A 150 8.29 -3.10 -6.83
CA GLN A 150 8.34 -4.12 -5.80
C GLN A 150 6.95 -4.62 -5.42
N TYR A 151 6.89 -5.84 -4.92
CA TYR A 151 5.70 -6.45 -4.34
C TYR A 151 6.09 -7.22 -3.07
N HIS A 152 5.45 -6.91 -1.96
CA HIS A 152 5.58 -7.62 -0.69
C HIS A 152 4.39 -8.54 -0.53
N SER A 153 4.64 -9.76 -0.09
CA SER A 153 3.59 -10.76 0.13
C SER A 153 3.68 -11.30 1.56
N GLU A 154 2.52 -11.41 2.20
CA GLU A 154 2.39 -12.01 3.54
C GLU A 154 2.46 -13.54 3.54
N LYS A 155 2.30 -14.19 2.37
CA LYS A 155 2.15 -15.66 2.28
C LYS A 155 3.08 -16.36 1.28
N GLY A 156 3.81 -15.63 0.47
CA GLY A 156 4.67 -16.20 -0.57
C GLY A 156 3.94 -16.84 -1.76
N ASN A 157 2.61 -17.02 -1.69
CA ASN A 157 1.76 -17.44 -2.81
C ASN A 157 0.94 -16.25 -3.27
N PHE A 158 1.32 -15.68 -4.43
CA PHE A 158 0.70 -14.47 -4.95
C PHE A 158 0.89 -14.37 -6.47
N SER A 159 0.16 -13.43 -7.08
CA SER A 159 0.28 -13.13 -8.50
C SER A 159 0.51 -11.65 -8.70
N VAL A 160 1.36 -11.30 -9.66
CA VAL A 160 1.62 -9.92 -10.05
C VAL A 160 1.38 -9.79 -11.55
N ALA A 161 0.47 -8.90 -11.92
CA ALA A 161 0.26 -8.54 -13.30
C ALA A 161 1.45 -7.70 -13.80
N LEU A 162 2.03 -8.09 -14.93
CA LEU A 162 3.18 -7.42 -15.54
C LEU A 162 2.99 -7.36 -17.06
N ASP A 163 3.42 -6.27 -17.64
CA ASP A 163 3.47 -6.14 -19.08
C ASP A 163 4.38 -7.20 -19.70
N PRO A 164 4.09 -7.66 -20.92
CA PRO A 164 4.95 -8.59 -21.65
C PRO A 164 6.38 -8.04 -21.76
N GLY A 165 7.37 -8.86 -21.42
CA GLY A 165 8.76 -8.44 -21.45
C GLY A 165 9.70 -9.36 -20.69
N LYS A 166 10.94 -8.95 -20.55
CA LYS A 166 11.97 -9.72 -19.84
C LYS A 166 12.39 -9.01 -18.56
N TYR A 167 12.34 -9.73 -17.45
CA TYR A 167 12.58 -9.16 -16.11
C TYR A 167 13.61 -9.97 -15.34
N LYS A 168 14.51 -9.27 -14.66
CA LYS A 168 15.29 -9.82 -13.56
C LYS A 168 14.49 -9.66 -12.28
N LEU A 169 14.25 -10.77 -11.60
CA LEU A 169 13.59 -10.85 -10.30
C LEU A 169 14.62 -10.95 -9.20
N ILE A 170 14.44 -10.19 -8.12
CA ILE A 170 15.21 -10.33 -6.89
C ILE A 170 14.21 -10.65 -5.77
N LEU A 171 14.26 -11.88 -5.25
CA LEU A 171 13.42 -12.35 -4.15
C LEU A 171 14.22 -12.27 -2.85
N THR A 172 13.64 -11.66 -1.82
CA THR A 172 14.29 -11.43 -0.53
C THR A 172 13.34 -11.70 0.64
N ARG A 173 13.95 -11.89 1.83
CA ARG A 173 13.25 -11.95 3.11
C ARG A 173 14.14 -11.40 4.22
N GLY A 174 14.48 -10.12 4.14
CA GLY A 174 15.34 -9.48 5.12
C GLY A 174 16.79 -10.00 5.17
N ILE A 175 17.56 -9.45 6.09
CA ILE A 175 19.04 -9.58 6.11
C ILE A 175 19.55 -10.95 6.58
N GLU A 176 18.72 -11.79 7.18
CA GLU A 176 19.10 -13.13 7.65
C GLU A 176 18.98 -14.20 6.55
N HIS A 177 18.41 -13.86 5.40
CA HIS A 177 18.14 -14.80 4.30
C HIS A 177 19.00 -14.46 3.07
N ASP A 178 19.44 -15.51 2.38
CA ASP A 178 20.01 -15.36 1.05
C ASP A 178 18.94 -14.83 0.10
N HIS A 179 19.29 -13.92 -0.79
CA HIS A 179 18.42 -13.52 -1.88
C HIS A 179 18.48 -14.52 -3.04
N VAL A 180 17.45 -14.53 -3.86
CA VAL A 180 17.41 -15.36 -5.08
C VAL A 180 17.18 -14.45 -6.28
N GLU A 181 18.06 -14.57 -7.28
CA GLU A 181 17.92 -13.89 -8.56
C GLU A 181 17.41 -14.86 -9.63
N LYS A 182 16.46 -14.42 -10.43
CA LYS A 182 15.95 -15.17 -11.59
C LYS A 182 15.67 -14.21 -12.75
N THR A 183 15.96 -14.64 -13.96
CA THR A 183 15.49 -13.93 -15.16
C THR A 183 14.34 -14.68 -15.76
N ILE A 184 13.25 -13.97 -16.08
CA ILE A 184 12.05 -14.53 -16.69
C ILE A 184 11.65 -13.75 -17.93
N THR A 185 10.90 -14.39 -18.82
CA THR A 185 10.18 -13.72 -19.90
C THR A 185 8.69 -13.89 -19.68
N VAL A 186 7.96 -12.78 -19.65
CA VAL A 186 6.50 -12.75 -19.53
C VAL A 186 5.92 -12.62 -20.94
N PRO A 187 5.24 -13.66 -21.47
CA PRO A 187 4.60 -13.59 -22.78
C PRO A 187 3.28 -12.82 -22.71
N LYS A 188 2.84 -12.27 -23.84
CA LYS A 188 1.55 -11.57 -23.93
C LYS A 188 0.40 -12.52 -23.61
N GLY A 189 -0.51 -12.08 -22.72
CA GLY A 189 -1.73 -12.80 -22.35
C GLY A 189 -1.52 -14.08 -21.55
N GLN A 190 -0.37 -14.24 -20.90
CA GLN A 190 -0.05 -15.44 -20.14
C GLN A 190 0.59 -15.12 -18.80
N TYR A 191 0.38 -16.00 -17.82
CA TYR A 191 1.09 -15.99 -16.56
C TYR A 191 2.19 -17.05 -16.56
N VAL A 192 3.41 -16.67 -16.14
CA VAL A 192 4.52 -17.59 -15.90
C VAL A 192 4.58 -17.98 -14.43
N GLU A 193 4.98 -19.24 -14.16
CA GLU A 193 5.12 -19.73 -12.78
C GLU A 193 6.56 -19.55 -12.30
N VAL A 194 6.73 -18.99 -11.10
CA VAL A 194 8.02 -18.86 -10.42
C VAL A 194 7.96 -19.53 -9.05
N LYS A 195 8.69 -20.61 -8.91
CA LYS A 195 8.87 -21.33 -7.63
C LYS A 195 10.26 -21.04 -7.08
N SER A 196 10.34 -20.75 -5.77
CA SER A 196 11.62 -20.48 -5.11
C SER A 196 11.55 -20.81 -3.62
N ALA A 197 12.70 -21.21 -3.06
CA ALA A 197 12.87 -21.32 -1.62
C ALA A 197 13.91 -20.31 -1.15
N LEU A 198 13.59 -19.57 -0.07
CA LEU A 198 14.50 -18.63 0.57
C LEU A 198 15.20 -19.32 1.73
N LYS A 199 16.53 -19.31 1.69
CA LYS A 199 17.36 -19.95 2.69
C LYS A 199 17.76 -18.96 3.78
N ARG A 200 17.48 -19.29 5.05
CA ARG A 200 18.05 -18.54 6.18
C ARG A 200 19.51 -18.94 6.36
N SER A 201 20.42 -18.02 6.09
CA SER A 201 21.88 -18.23 6.12
C SER A 201 22.50 -17.72 7.40
N VAL A 202 21.90 -16.72 8.04
CA VAL A 202 22.34 -16.19 9.33
C VAL A 202 21.52 -16.85 10.45
N LYS A 203 22.20 -17.56 11.34
CA LYS A 203 21.57 -18.22 12.49
C LYS A 203 21.73 -17.33 13.73
N THR A 204 20.63 -16.93 14.33
CA THR A 204 20.56 -16.03 15.49
C THR A 204 19.80 -16.68 16.67
N PRO A 205 20.25 -17.85 17.19
CA PRO A 205 19.54 -18.54 18.26
C PRO A 205 19.55 -17.68 19.54
N GLY A 206 18.35 -17.46 20.12
CA GLY A 206 18.17 -16.61 21.31
C GLY A 206 18.06 -15.13 21.02
N TRP A 207 18.04 -14.71 19.75
CA TRP A 207 17.81 -13.36 19.32
C TRP A 207 16.56 -13.26 18.45
N VAL A 208 15.91 -12.10 18.48
CA VAL A 208 14.79 -11.75 17.60
C VAL A 208 15.12 -10.51 16.78
N SER A 209 14.72 -10.52 15.55
CA SER A 209 14.81 -9.33 14.66
C SER A 209 13.72 -8.34 15.05
N THR A 210 14.09 -7.09 15.29
CA THR A 210 13.13 -6.07 15.81
C THR A 210 13.22 -4.76 15.07
N ASP A 211 12.08 -4.06 15.02
CA ASP A 211 11.98 -2.64 14.68
C ASP A 211 11.25 -1.92 15.82
N PHE A 212 11.96 -1.08 16.57
CA PHE A 212 11.44 -0.36 17.74
C PHE A 212 10.92 1.05 17.42
N HIS A 213 10.94 1.46 16.14
CA HIS A 213 10.45 2.76 15.75
C HIS A 213 9.86 2.72 14.33
N ASN A 214 8.56 2.60 14.25
CA ASN A 214 7.85 2.48 12.99
C ASN A 214 6.49 3.16 13.05
N HIS A 215 6.00 3.60 11.89
CA HIS A 215 4.75 4.34 11.75
C HIS A 215 3.88 3.76 10.64
N SER A 216 2.58 3.93 10.79
CA SER A 216 1.57 3.68 9.77
C SER A 216 0.54 4.81 9.72
N THR A 217 -0.54 4.67 8.99
CA THR A 217 -1.55 5.73 8.79
C THR A 217 -2.16 6.34 10.06
N PRO A 218 -2.22 5.70 11.24
CA PRO A 218 -2.60 6.37 12.47
C PRO A 218 -1.68 7.54 12.85
N SER A 219 -0.42 7.52 12.45
CA SER A 219 0.48 8.68 12.52
C SER A 219 0.13 9.68 11.43
N GLY A 220 -0.10 10.94 11.79
CA GLY A 220 -0.60 11.96 10.87
C GLY A 220 0.35 12.34 9.73
N ASP A 221 1.61 11.92 9.78
CA ASP A 221 2.67 12.17 8.80
C ASP A 221 2.99 10.95 7.95
N ASN A 222 2.25 9.85 8.08
CA ASN A 222 2.48 8.61 7.34
C ASN A 222 1.25 8.21 6.51
N VAL A 223 1.48 7.78 5.28
CA VAL A 223 0.44 7.33 4.35
C VAL A 223 0.45 5.81 4.11
N CYS A 224 1.42 5.08 4.67
CA CYS A 224 1.46 3.64 4.60
C CYS A 224 0.39 3.02 5.51
N GLY A 225 -0.55 2.30 4.95
CA GLY A 225 -1.60 1.61 5.72
C GLY A 225 -1.03 0.64 6.75
N THR A 226 -1.71 0.46 7.90
CA THR A 226 -1.24 -0.45 8.95
C THR A 226 -1.06 -1.89 8.44
N ALA A 227 -1.98 -2.37 7.59
CA ALA A 227 -1.85 -3.70 6.98
C ALA A 227 -0.61 -3.78 6.06
N ASP A 228 -0.38 -2.75 5.24
CA ASP A 228 0.78 -2.67 4.35
C ASP A 228 2.09 -2.62 5.16
N ARG A 229 2.13 -1.85 6.25
CA ARG A 229 3.29 -1.80 7.16
C ARG A 229 3.62 -3.17 7.74
N LEU A 230 2.62 -3.89 8.24
CA LEU A 230 2.83 -5.24 8.80
C LEU A 230 3.30 -6.25 7.75
N ILE A 231 2.79 -6.19 6.53
CA ILE A 231 3.27 -7.03 5.43
C ILE A 231 4.73 -6.69 5.10
N ASN A 232 5.09 -5.41 5.05
CA ASN A 232 6.47 -4.97 4.80
C ASN A 232 7.42 -5.50 5.89
N LEU A 233 7.06 -5.34 7.17
CA LEU A 233 7.87 -5.83 8.29
C LEU A 233 8.05 -7.34 8.24
N ALA A 234 6.97 -8.09 8.00
CA ALA A 234 7.02 -9.55 7.90
C ALA A 234 7.86 -10.02 6.69
N ALA A 235 7.76 -9.32 5.55
CA ALA A 235 8.56 -9.62 4.35
C ALA A 235 10.05 -9.34 4.54
N GLU A 236 10.43 -8.43 5.45
CA GLU A 236 11.81 -8.18 5.87
C GLU A 236 12.23 -9.01 7.09
N HIS A 237 11.42 -9.99 7.49
CA HIS A 237 11.67 -10.87 8.62
C HIS A 237 11.88 -10.12 9.94
N ILE A 238 11.12 -9.06 10.17
CA ILE A 238 11.02 -8.42 11.49
C ILE A 238 10.07 -9.29 12.34
N GLU A 239 10.60 -9.90 13.39
CA GLU A 239 9.88 -10.84 14.24
C GLU A 239 9.12 -10.15 15.37
N PHE A 240 9.55 -8.94 15.76
CA PHE A 240 8.89 -8.14 16.79
C PHE A 240 8.92 -6.65 16.44
N ALA A 241 7.76 -6.02 16.50
CA ALA A 241 7.63 -4.57 16.33
C ALA A 241 6.54 -4.03 17.27
N PRO A 242 6.90 -3.25 18.33
CA PRO A 242 5.90 -2.51 19.09
C PRO A 242 5.27 -1.45 18.20
N THR A 243 4.05 -1.03 18.50
CA THR A 243 3.48 0.13 17.83
C THR A 243 4.09 1.41 18.39
N THR A 244 4.49 2.32 17.51
CA THR A 244 5.09 3.61 17.89
C THR A 244 4.46 4.78 17.12
N GLU A 245 3.13 4.75 16.97
CA GLU A 245 2.38 5.80 16.28
C GLU A 245 2.45 7.14 17.05
N HIS A 246 2.49 8.25 16.32
CA HIS A 246 2.55 9.58 16.92
C HIS A 246 1.33 9.88 17.79
N ASN A 247 1.59 10.17 19.07
CA ASN A 247 0.61 10.66 20.07
C ASN A 247 -0.65 9.81 20.20
N ARG A 248 -0.56 8.49 19.92
CA ARG A 248 -1.72 7.58 19.96
C ARG A 248 -1.29 6.16 20.25
N ILE A 249 -2.05 5.47 21.08
CA ILE A 249 -1.77 4.08 21.45
C ILE A 249 -2.64 3.18 20.58
N ILE A 250 -2.00 2.36 19.74
CA ILE A 250 -2.69 1.45 18.80
C ILE A 250 -2.28 0.02 19.10
N ASP A 251 -3.21 -0.92 18.92
CA ASP A 251 -2.95 -2.35 18.95
C ASP A 251 -3.00 -2.92 17.52
N TRP A 252 -1.89 -3.50 17.07
CA TRP A 252 -1.79 -4.13 15.76
C TRP A 252 -2.21 -5.62 15.76
N THR A 253 -2.46 -6.21 16.91
CA THR A 253 -2.85 -7.64 17.02
C THR A 253 -4.00 -8.02 16.09
N PRO A 254 -5.11 -7.24 15.99
CA PRO A 254 -6.21 -7.59 15.08
C PRO A 254 -5.83 -7.57 13.59
N TYR A 255 -4.83 -6.77 13.22
CA TYR A 255 -4.30 -6.73 11.85
C TYR A 255 -3.44 -7.95 11.56
N ILE A 256 -2.57 -8.35 12.49
CA ILE A 256 -1.73 -9.55 12.40
C ILE A 256 -2.61 -10.79 12.22
N GLU A 257 -3.68 -10.91 13.01
CA GLU A 257 -4.65 -12.01 12.92
C GLU A 257 -5.35 -12.06 11.55
N ARG A 258 -5.88 -10.92 11.09
CA ARG A 258 -6.57 -10.83 9.80
C ARG A 258 -5.66 -11.13 8.62
N LEU A 259 -4.39 -10.77 8.68
CA LEU A 259 -3.39 -11.04 7.65
C LEU A 259 -2.84 -12.47 7.71
N GLY A 260 -3.10 -13.21 8.79
CA GLY A 260 -2.57 -14.55 9.00
C GLY A 260 -1.06 -14.55 9.24
N LEU A 261 -0.54 -13.49 9.90
CA LEU A 261 0.88 -13.30 10.20
C LEU A 261 1.28 -13.75 11.61
N GLN A 262 0.38 -14.47 12.33
CA GLN A 262 0.71 -15.07 13.63
C GLN A 262 1.88 -16.05 13.47
N GLY A 263 2.90 -15.90 14.32
CA GLY A 263 4.13 -16.67 14.23
C GLY A 263 5.19 -16.15 13.25
N GLU A 264 4.84 -15.12 12.43
CA GLU A 264 5.82 -14.41 11.59
C GLU A 264 6.23 -13.07 12.23
N ILE A 265 5.29 -12.35 12.86
CA ILE A 265 5.54 -11.09 13.58
C ILE A 265 4.71 -11.00 14.85
N SER A 266 5.32 -10.49 15.92
CA SER A 266 4.68 -10.16 17.19
C SER A 266 4.68 -8.65 17.42
N THR A 267 3.69 -8.15 18.17
CA THR A 267 3.55 -6.73 18.52
C THR A 267 3.14 -6.57 19.98
N ILE A 268 3.37 -5.37 20.50
CA ILE A 268 2.75 -4.88 21.73
C ILE A 268 2.32 -3.42 21.53
N PRO A 269 1.21 -2.97 22.14
CA PRO A 269 0.82 -1.58 22.07
C PRO A 269 1.85 -0.66 22.72
N GLY A 270 2.15 0.45 22.04
CA GLY A 270 3.02 1.53 22.48
C GLY A 270 2.66 2.81 21.75
N MET A 271 3.53 3.80 21.82
CA MET A 271 3.39 5.06 21.11
C MET A 271 4.72 5.79 21.00
N GLU A 272 4.79 6.75 20.11
CA GLU A 272 5.76 7.84 20.14
C GLU A 272 5.10 9.12 20.65
N LEU A 273 5.54 9.62 21.80
CA LEU A 273 5.11 10.90 22.31
C LEU A 273 5.89 12.02 21.61
N THR A 274 5.19 12.79 20.78
CA THR A 274 5.75 13.73 19.81
C THR A 274 5.26 15.14 20.04
N GLY A 275 6.16 16.11 19.92
CA GLY A 275 5.86 17.54 20.01
C GLY A 275 7.00 18.38 19.44
N SER A 276 7.13 19.62 19.90
CA SER A 276 8.17 20.55 19.43
C SER A 276 9.56 20.34 20.08
N GLY A 277 9.74 19.26 20.83
CA GLY A 277 10.99 18.88 21.49
C GLY A 277 11.31 17.41 21.27
N PRO A 278 12.08 16.81 22.18
CA PRO A 278 12.44 15.40 22.08
C PRO A 278 11.23 14.47 21.95
N HIS A 279 11.31 13.53 21.03
CA HIS A 279 10.32 12.47 20.89
C HIS A 279 10.72 11.25 21.71
N LEU A 280 9.75 10.58 22.29
CA LEU A 280 9.96 9.46 23.19
C LEU A 280 9.06 8.28 22.80
N ASN A 281 9.66 7.14 22.50
CA ASN A 281 8.92 5.89 22.38
C ASN A 281 8.71 5.25 23.74
N ALA A 282 7.53 4.66 23.96
CA ALA A 282 7.23 3.86 25.13
C ALA A 282 6.37 2.65 24.79
N PHE A 283 6.73 1.50 25.36
CA PHE A 283 5.99 0.25 25.28
C PHE A 283 6.40 -0.69 26.44
N PRO A 284 5.51 -1.60 26.93
CA PRO A 284 4.09 -1.70 26.60
C PRO A 284 3.27 -0.55 27.20
N LEU A 285 2.16 -0.20 26.53
CA LEU A 285 1.15 0.70 27.05
C LEU A 285 -0.23 0.07 26.87
N THR A 286 -1.19 0.40 27.75
CA THR A 286 -2.56 -0.13 27.63
C THR A 286 -3.46 0.89 26.94
N PRO A 287 -4.05 0.59 25.76
CA PRO A 287 -5.01 1.46 25.13
C PRO A 287 -6.25 1.67 26.00
N LYS A 288 -6.70 2.90 26.16
CA LYS A 288 -7.97 3.24 26.82
C LYS A 288 -9.03 3.47 25.73
N HIS A 289 -9.76 2.42 25.38
CA HIS A 289 -10.83 2.52 24.39
C HIS A 289 -11.82 3.62 24.76
N HIS A 290 -12.40 4.27 23.75
CA HIS A 290 -13.35 5.39 23.89
C HIS A 290 -12.75 6.70 24.48
N HIS A 291 -11.44 6.79 24.69
CA HIS A 291 -10.73 8.02 24.97
C HIS A 291 -10.05 8.52 23.69
N GLN A 292 -9.90 9.84 23.59
CA GLN A 292 -9.15 10.43 22.49
C GLN A 292 -7.74 9.80 22.44
N ASP A 293 -7.27 9.46 21.24
CA ASP A 293 -5.96 8.85 20.99
C ASP A 293 -5.67 7.59 21.83
N ASN A 294 -6.76 6.89 22.23
CA ASN A 294 -6.74 5.73 23.12
C ASN A 294 -6.06 6.01 24.48
N GLY A 295 -6.19 7.25 24.97
CA GLY A 295 -5.68 7.66 26.28
C GLY A 295 -4.18 7.95 26.31
N ALA A 296 -3.58 8.24 25.16
CA ALA A 296 -2.20 8.71 25.09
C ALA A 296 -1.99 9.96 25.96
N PRO A 297 -0.85 10.08 26.68
CA PRO A 297 -0.54 11.29 27.42
C PRO A 297 -0.31 12.47 26.48
N GLN A 298 -0.61 13.69 26.96
CA GLN A 298 -0.34 14.89 26.21
C GLN A 298 1.15 15.26 26.31
N TRP A 299 1.74 15.67 25.20
CA TRP A 299 3.09 16.19 25.16
C TRP A 299 3.18 17.52 25.91
N VAL A 300 4.25 17.69 26.68
CA VAL A 300 4.59 18.96 27.37
C VAL A 300 6.03 19.36 27.06
N LYS A 301 6.38 20.60 27.27
CA LYS A 301 7.70 21.17 26.93
C LYS A 301 8.86 20.52 27.71
N ASP A 302 8.64 20.08 28.96
CA ASP A 302 9.68 19.45 29.80
C ASP A 302 9.79 17.95 29.46
N PRO A 303 10.91 17.47 28.88
CA PRO A 303 11.09 16.08 28.49
C PRO A 303 11.08 15.11 29.69
N ARG A 304 11.44 15.59 30.90
CA ARG A 304 11.40 14.75 32.11
C ARG A 304 9.97 14.43 32.50
N ILE A 305 9.06 15.41 32.36
CA ILE A 305 7.63 15.19 32.60
C ILE A 305 7.05 14.23 31.55
N ASN A 306 7.43 14.35 30.29
CA ASN A 306 7.03 13.43 29.23
C ASN A 306 7.45 11.98 29.54
N ALA A 307 8.71 11.79 29.93
CA ALA A 307 9.22 10.47 30.31
C ALA A 307 8.50 9.90 31.54
N LEU A 308 8.20 10.74 32.53
CA LEU A 308 7.45 10.33 33.73
C LEU A 308 6.00 9.96 33.39
N ASN A 309 5.33 10.72 32.53
CA ASN A 309 3.96 10.45 32.09
C ASN A 309 3.89 9.09 31.35
N LEU A 310 4.87 8.78 30.50
CA LEU A 310 4.96 7.51 29.82
C LEU A 310 5.23 6.35 30.79
N ARG A 311 6.18 6.51 31.72
CA ARG A 311 6.50 5.50 32.73
C ARG A 311 5.35 5.20 33.68
N ASN A 312 4.54 6.20 34.00
CA ASN A 312 3.39 6.08 34.91
C ASN A 312 2.09 5.76 34.16
N HIS A 313 2.15 5.59 32.82
CA HIS A 313 0.96 5.26 32.04
C HIS A 313 0.45 3.85 32.41
N PRO A 314 -0.87 3.64 32.52
CA PRO A 314 -1.42 2.31 32.75
C PRO A 314 -0.93 1.29 31.72
N GLY A 315 -0.53 0.11 32.20
CA GLY A 315 0.03 -0.95 31.36
C GLY A 315 1.52 -0.82 31.07
N HIS A 316 2.18 0.28 31.43
CA HIS A 316 3.63 0.37 31.36
C HIS A 316 4.24 -0.49 32.46
N HIS A 317 4.99 -1.53 32.08
CA HIS A 317 5.67 -2.41 33.04
C HIS A 317 6.94 -1.74 33.58
N PRO A 318 7.37 -1.99 34.85
CA PRO A 318 8.63 -1.43 35.37
C PRO A 318 9.88 -1.74 34.53
N SER A 319 9.89 -2.87 33.84
CA SER A 319 10.92 -3.22 32.84
C SER A 319 10.57 -2.79 31.40
N GLY A 320 9.50 -2.00 31.22
CA GLY A 320 9.11 -1.47 29.93
C GLY A 320 10.10 -0.40 29.44
N TRP A 321 10.05 -0.12 28.16
CA TRP A 321 10.97 0.78 27.49
C TRP A 321 10.38 2.19 27.40
N VAL A 322 11.17 3.19 27.80
CA VAL A 322 11.01 4.58 27.41
C VAL A 322 12.34 5.00 26.82
N HIS A 323 12.35 5.28 25.51
CA HIS A 323 13.58 5.57 24.84
C HIS A 323 13.47 6.88 24.03
N ILE A 324 14.60 7.59 23.91
CA ILE A 324 14.71 8.85 23.19
C ILE A 324 14.93 8.56 21.72
N ASN A 325 14.07 9.11 20.86
CA ASN A 325 14.17 9.00 19.41
C ASN A 325 15.10 10.09 18.84
N HIS A 326 15.71 9.83 17.70
CA HIS A 326 16.50 10.78 16.91
C HIS A 326 17.52 11.56 17.76
N PRO A 327 18.41 10.90 18.54
CA PRO A 327 19.33 11.57 19.46
C PRO A 327 20.38 12.44 18.75
N ASP A 328 20.56 12.28 17.47
CA ASP A 328 21.38 13.09 16.59
C ASP A 328 20.79 14.46 16.27
N MET A 329 19.51 14.66 16.54
CA MET A 329 18.86 15.98 16.49
C MET A 329 19.15 16.77 17.76
N ILE A 330 20.43 17.02 18.06
CA ILE A 330 20.94 17.66 19.28
C ILE A 330 20.23 18.98 19.58
N GLU A 331 19.92 19.77 18.58
CA GLU A 331 19.20 21.05 18.70
C GLU A 331 17.86 20.92 19.45
N ASN A 332 17.22 19.76 19.39
CA ASN A 332 15.98 19.50 20.12
C ASN A 332 16.19 19.15 21.59
N PHE A 333 17.43 18.85 22.01
CA PHE A 333 17.76 18.38 23.35
C PHE A 333 18.58 19.38 24.18
N VAL A 334 19.36 20.25 23.53
CA VAL A 334 20.36 21.09 24.22
C VAL A 334 19.96 22.58 24.34
N ASP A 335 19.19 23.10 23.39
CA ASP A 335 18.91 24.54 23.30
C ASP A 335 17.51 24.97 23.77
N ARG A 336 16.86 24.17 24.65
CA ARG A 336 15.50 24.51 25.15
C ARG A 336 15.37 24.38 26.67
#